data_1fd5e552573ff0a1a98f74ea33dd44eb
#
_entry.id   1fd5e552573ff0a1a98f74ea33dd44eb
#
_cell.length_a   1.000
_cell.length_b   1.000
_cell.length_c   1.000
_cell.angle_alpha   90.00
_cell.angle_beta   90.00
_cell.angle_gamma   90.00
#
_symmetry.space_group_name_H-M   'P 1'
#
loop_
_entity.id
_entity.type
_entity.pdbx_description
1 polymer ?
#
loop_
_entity_poly.entity_id
_entity_poly.type
_entity_poly.pdbx_seq_one_letter_code
_entity_poly.pdbx_strand_id
1 'polypeptide(L)'
;PFERSVFGSELSPGIDHDLRIHALFTKKAGAGILGYFSSRDEDHPQVSPHSNAMELFILDSTMLAGNPDQITNTLSHEFQHMIHYAHDANEGSNIDEGFSGLAEYLIHNRLSEAYERSFLENPDISLTLWPVSGSSIPYYGASFLFSKYLADRLGQDFLNKVVEQPRNGFEGIDAALKEVKSTFTADQLFAEWTAANLLYGLGISNGEFSYRDYEPPLPKNGSMIKSLSCKNQSFDSTAMQYGTDYYNLPCDAGTYEIEITGQPTIPILSMNPIQGQYAWWSNSVNNSDTWMQHNFDLSNAKGSIRFEFDLNYDLEEAYDFLYLSLSADGGKTWQMLKTAHGTDLNESGFNLGWGWTGKSGGWFHESVNLS
;
A
#
# COMPACT_ATOMS: atom_id res chain seq x y z
N PRO A 1 19.43 -14.20 8.81
CA PRO A 1 20.42 -14.31 7.71
C PRO A 1 19.77 -14.57 6.35
N PHE A 2 18.74 -15.44 6.30
CA PHE A 2 18.09 -15.79 5.04
C PHE A 2 17.31 -14.60 4.44
N GLU A 3 16.44 -13.96 5.21
CA GLU A 3 15.67 -12.79 4.73
C GLU A 3 16.58 -11.67 4.24
N ARG A 4 17.69 -11.39 4.96
CA ARG A 4 18.70 -10.43 4.48
C ARG A 4 19.30 -10.79 3.14
N SER A 5 19.41 -12.08 2.81
CA SER A 5 19.90 -12.50 1.50
C SER A 5 18.87 -12.33 0.37
N VAL A 6 17.59 -12.21 0.70
CA VAL A 6 16.49 -12.05 -0.26
C VAL A 6 16.11 -10.58 -0.43
N PHE A 7 15.92 -9.87 0.67
CA PHE A 7 15.31 -8.54 0.69
C PHE A 7 16.31 -7.41 0.96
N GLY A 8 17.52 -7.70 1.39
CA GLY A 8 18.48 -6.70 1.87
C GLY A 8 18.57 -6.70 3.39
N SER A 9 19.18 -5.67 3.96
CA SER A 9 19.40 -5.59 5.40
C SER A 9 18.69 -4.38 6.00
N GLU A 10 18.24 -4.54 7.22
CA GLU A 10 17.80 -3.45 8.08
C GLU A 10 18.92 -2.44 8.36
N LEU A 11 18.60 -1.29 8.95
CA LEU A 11 19.59 -0.32 9.41
C LEU A 11 20.50 -0.98 10.46
N SER A 12 21.82 -0.90 10.26
CA SER A 12 22.79 -1.51 11.19
C SER A 12 24.12 -0.75 11.20
N PRO A 13 24.62 -0.26 12.35
CA PRO A 13 23.89 -0.21 13.62
C PRO A 13 22.68 0.72 13.48
N GLY A 14 21.60 0.43 14.19
CA GLY A 14 20.40 1.22 14.16
C GLY A 14 20.54 2.59 14.84
N ILE A 15 19.40 3.20 15.15
CA ILE A 15 19.35 4.53 15.77
C ILE A 15 19.99 4.56 17.17
N ASP A 16 19.96 3.44 17.90
CA ASP A 16 20.56 3.31 19.24
C ASP A 16 22.05 2.97 19.20
N HIS A 17 22.63 2.81 18.00
CA HIS A 17 24.01 2.39 17.77
C HIS A 17 24.33 0.98 18.29
N ASP A 18 23.32 0.15 18.53
CA ASP A 18 23.47 -1.29 18.81
C ASP A 18 23.32 -2.10 17.50
N LEU A 19 23.97 -3.24 17.41
CA LEU A 19 23.85 -4.18 16.28
C LEU A 19 22.71 -5.17 16.46
N ARG A 20 22.04 -5.13 17.60
CA ARG A 20 21.00 -6.07 17.97
C ARG A 20 19.63 -5.50 17.72
N ILE A 21 18.75 -6.29 17.16
CA ILE A 21 17.33 -6.02 17.11
C ILE A 21 16.71 -6.44 18.44
N HIS A 22 15.80 -5.65 18.97
CA HIS A 22 15.11 -5.87 20.22
C HIS A 22 13.72 -6.50 19.98
N ALA A 23 13.23 -7.29 20.93
CA ALA A 23 11.88 -7.83 20.93
C ALA A 23 11.23 -7.64 22.30
N LEU A 24 10.14 -6.87 22.33
CA LEU A 24 9.32 -6.64 23.52
C LEU A 24 8.10 -7.56 23.51
N PHE A 25 8.03 -8.46 24.50
CA PHE A 25 6.83 -9.27 24.70
C PHE A 25 5.89 -8.60 25.72
N THR A 26 4.69 -8.25 25.27
CA THR A 26 3.71 -7.55 26.09
C THR A 26 2.31 -8.14 25.90
N LYS A 27 1.45 -8.01 26.93
CA LYS A 27 0.01 -8.31 26.82
C LYS A 27 -0.81 -7.14 26.26
N LYS A 28 -0.13 -6.06 25.87
CA LYS A 28 -0.75 -4.81 25.41
C LYS A 28 -0.29 -4.46 23.99
N ALA A 29 -0.02 -5.45 23.16
CA ALA A 29 0.33 -5.21 21.75
C ALA A 29 -0.86 -4.62 20.95
N GLY A 30 -2.08 -4.88 21.40
CA GLY A 30 -3.32 -4.40 20.77
C GLY A 30 -4.34 -5.54 20.65
N ALA A 31 -5.61 -5.21 20.53
CA ALA A 31 -6.65 -6.23 20.37
C ALA A 31 -6.54 -6.89 18.99
N GLY A 32 -6.27 -8.20 18.97
CA GLY A 32 -6.14 -8.99 17.74
C GLY A 32 -4.80 -8.82 17.01
N ILE A 33 -3.85 -8.08 17.57
CA ILE A 33 -2.51 -7.88 17.02
C ILE A 33 -1.58 -8.93 17.61
N LEU A 34 -0.92 -9.71 16.75
CA LEU A 34 0.05 -10.73 17.14
C LEU A 34 1.42 -10.13 17.43
N GLY A 35 1.82 -9.15 16.64
CA GLY A 35 3.02 -8.36 16.77
C GLY A 35 3.04 -7.27 15.72
N TYR A 36 3.99 -6.37 15.84
CA TYR A 36 4.23 -5.34 14.82
C TYR A 36 5.64 -4.77 14.93
N PHE A 37 6.14 -4.31 13.80
CA PHE A 37 7.22 -3.34 13.69
C PHE A 37 6.60 -1.94 13.61
N SER A 38 7.25 -0.95 14.22
CA SER A 38 6.87 0.45 14.09
C SER A 38 8.06 1.27 13.63
N SER A 39 7.98 1.78 12.41
CA SER A 39 9.01 2.67 11.85
C SER A 39 9.31 3.88 12.74
N ARG A 40 8.31 4.34 13.52
CA ARG A 40 8.49 5.41 14.52
C ARG A 40 9.59 5.08 15.55
N ASP A 41 9.77 3.81 15.89
CA ASP A 41 10.77 3.42 16.88
C ASP A 41 12.21 3.61 16.37
N GLU A 42 12.39 3.74 15.06
CA GLU A 42 13.64 4.08 14.41
C GLU A 42 13.85 5.59 14.21
N ASP A 43 12.91 6.42 14.66
CA ASP A 43 13.05 7.87 14.65
C ASP A 43 13.77 8.38 15.92
N HIS A 44 14.48 9.49 15.77
CA HIS A 44 15.02 10.19 16.95
C HIS A 44 13.88 10.80 17.79
N PRO A 45 13.89 10.67 19.15
CA PRO A 45 12.80 11.18 20.00
C PRO A 45 12.50 12.68 19.89
N GLN A 46 13.39 13.46 19.33
CA GLN A 46 13.15 14.88 18.99
C GLN A 46 12.27 15.05 17.76
N VAL A 47 12.23 14.07 16.87
CA VAL A 47 11.38 14.03 15.68
C VAL A 47 10.08 13.35 16.03
N SER A 48 10.16 12.18 16.67
CA SER A 48 9.02 11.39 17.10
C SER A 48 9.03 11.21 18.63
N PRO A 49 8.28 12.02 19.40
CA PRO A 49 8.34 12.00 20.88
C PRO A 49 7.98 10.68 21.54
N HIS A 50 7.31 9.79 20.81
CA HIS A 50 6.90 8.46 21.30
C HIS A 50 7.77 7.33 20.76
N SER A 51 8.86 7.65 20.06
CA SER A 51 9.86 6.68 19.61
C SER A 51 10.53 5.99 20.79
N ASN A 52 10.75 4.69 20.68
CA ASN A 52 11.60 3.94 21.59
C ASN A 52 13.10 4.08 21.25
N ALA A 53 13.42 4.72 20.14
CA ALA A 53 14.78 4.97 19.62
C ALA A 53 15.63 3.69 19.56
N MET A 54 15.06 2.64 18.97
CA MET A 54 15.74 1.35 18.76
C MET A 54 14.99 0.51 17.72
N GLU A 55 15.68 -0.41 17.08
CA GLU A 55 15.11 -1.45 16.21
C GLU A 55 14.32 -2.44 17.05
N LEU A 56 12.98 -2.36 17.02
CA LEU A 56 12.11 -3.02 17.98
C LEU A 56 10.95 -3.76 17.31
N PHE A 57 10.76 -5.02 17.69
CA PHE A 57 9.51 -5.74 17.47
C PHE A 57 8.68 -5.76 18.76
N ILE A 58 7.39 -5.47 18.65
CA ILE A 58 6.43 -5.60 19.75
C ILE A 58 5.58 -6.83 19.49
N LEU A 59 5.56 -7.78 20.41
CA LEU A 59 4.93 -9.09 20.27
C LEU A 59 3.94 -9.35 21.40
N ASP A 60 2.80 -9.96 21.08
CA ASP A 60 1.85 -10.37 22.11
C ASP A 60 2.38 -11.57 22.90
N SER A 61 2.57 -11.37 24.21
CA SER A 61 3.13 -12.40 25.11
C SER A 61 2.23 -13.62 25.28
N THR A 62 0.96 -13.56 24.87
CA THR A 62 0.04 -14.72 24.93
C THR A 62 0.39 -15.74 23.86
N MET A 63 1.04 -15.34 22.78
CA MET A 63 1.54 -16.23 21.73
C MET A 63 2.57 -17.23 22.25
N LEU A 64 3.40 -16.84 23.23
CA LEU A 64 4.41 -17.71 23.82
C LEU A 64 3.82 -18.97 24.48
N ALA A 65 2.62 -18.83 25.06
CA ALA A 65 1.96 -19.94 25.74
C ALA A 65 1.25 -20.91 24.78
N GLY A 66 1.02 -20.50 23.52
CA GLY A 66 0.15 -21.23 22.60
C GLY A 66 0.85 -21.87 21.41
N ASN A 67 1.69 -21.12 20.70
CA ASN A 67 2.28 -21.60 19.45
C ASN A 67 3.61 -20.88 19.14
N PRO A 68 4.76 -21.46 19.48
CA PRO A 68 6.07 -20.86 19.17
C PRO A 68 6.32 -20.63 17.66
N ASP A 69 5.77 -21.46 16.80
CA ASP A 69 5.92 -21.31 15.36
C ASP A 69 5.22 -20.02 14.85
N GLN A 70 4.14 -19.61 15.50
CA GLN A 70 3.46 -18.37 15.18
C GLN A 70 4.31 -17.14 15.50
N ILE A 71 5.13 -17.21 16.57
CA ILE A 71 6.05 -16.13 16.93
C ILE A 71 7.08 -15.94 15.83
N THR A 72 7.71 -17.03 15.40
CA THR A 72 8.73 -16.95 14.34
C THR A 72 8.13 -16.52 13.00
N ASN A 73 6.89 -16.91 12.71
CA ASN A 73 6.16 -16.47 11.53
C ASN A 73 5.91 -14.96 11.56
N THR A 74 5.36 -14.46 12.68
CA THR A 74 5.16 -13.02 12.89
C THR A 74 6.48 -12.26 12.82
N LEU A 75 7.54 -12.76 13.44
CA LEU A 75 8.86 -12.14 13.37
C LEU A 75 9.43 -12.05 11.95
N SER A 76 9.20 -13.07 11.11
CA SER A 76 9.60 -13.02 9.71
C SER A 76 8.85 -11.92 8.95
N HIS A 77 7.56 -11.79 9.21
CA HIS A 77 6.73 -10.74 8.64
C HIS A 77 7.24 -9.35 9.03
N GLU A 78 7.36 -9.11 10.33
CA GLU A 78 7.78 -7.81 10.87
C GLU A 78 9.24 -7.46 10.51
N PHE A 79 10.10 -8.48 10.39
CA PHE A 79 11.48 -8.24 10.00
C PHE A 79 11.60 -7.83 8.53
N GLN A 80 10.74 -8.33 7.68
CA GLN A 80 10.69 -7.87 6.29
C GLN A 80 10.26 -6.41 6.20
N HIS A 81 9.25 -5.97 6.98
CA HIS A 81 8.88 -4.56 7.10
C HIS A 81 10.05 -3.69 7.57
N MET A 82 10.80 -4.11 8.59
CA MET A 82 11.98 -3.40 9.07
C MET A 82 13.06 -3.26 7.98
N ILE A 83 13.30 -4.33 7.21
CA ILE A 83 14.22 -4.29 6.07
C ILE A 83 13.70 -3.32 5.00
N HIS A 84 12.43 -3.41 4.64
CA HIS A 84 11.84 -2.57 3.60
C HIS A 84 11.92 -1.10 3.99
N TYR A 85 11.52 -0.77 5.20
CA TYR A 85 11.59 0.60 5.74
C TYR A 85 13.01 1.20 5.67
N ALA A 86 14.03 0.38 5.91
CA ALA A 86 15.43 0.83 5.84
C ALA A 86 15.87 1.27 4.43
N HIS A 87 15.18 0.81 3.38
CA HIS A 87 15.52 1.08 1.98
C HIS A 87 14.50 2.00 1.30
N ASP A 88 13.22 1.76 1.53
CA ASP A 88 12.09 2.54 1.02
C ASP A 88 11.01 2.69 2.09
N ALA A 89 11.06 3.79 2.81
CA ALA A 89 10.19 4.05 3.97
C ALA A 89 8.72 4.28 3.60
N ASN A 90 8.41 4.51 2.32
CA ASN A 90 7.08 4.91 1.87
C ASN A 90 6.46 3.98 0.82
N GLU A 91 6.95 2.76 0.71
CA GLU A 91 6.40 1.78 -0.24
C GLU A 91 4.89 1.56 -0.04
N GLY A 92 4.19 1.26 -1.12
CA GLY A 92 2.76 0.96 -1.09
C GLY A 92 2.45 -0.33 -0.34
N SER A 93 1.41 -0.30 0.50
CA SER A 93 1.06 -1.43 1.38
C SER A 93 0.89 -2.76 0.66
N ASN A 94 0.49 -2.76 -0.61
CA ASN A 94 0.36 -3.99 -1.38
C ASN A 94 1.70 -4.69 -1.67
N ILE A 95 2.78 -3.95 -1.86
CA ILE A 95 4.13 -4.52 -2.04
C ILE A 95 4.74 -4.85 -0.69
N ASP A 96 4.65 -3.94 0.26
CA ASP A 96 5.18 -4.11 1.61
C ASP A 96 4.59 -5.34 2.31
N GLU A 97 3.26 -5.45 2.39
CA GLU A 97 2.56 -6.62 2.96
C GLU A 97 2.74 -7.89 2.12
N GLY A 98 2.85 -7.73 0.80
CA GLY A 98 3.10 -8.86 -0.10
C GLY A 98 4.46 -9.50 0.12
N PHE A 99 5.49 -8.69 0.35
CA PHE A 99 6.84 -9.17 0.63
C PHE A 99 6.96 -9.72 2.04
N SER A 100 6.25 -9.14 3.01
CA SER A 100 6.19 -9.66 4.38
C SER A 100 5.50 -11.03 4.43
N GLY A 101 4.38 -11.21 3.71
CA GLY A 101 3.75 -12.51 3.53
C GLY A 101 4.65 -13.51 2.79
N LEU A 102 5.43 -13.04 1.82
CA LEU A 102 6.42 -13.89 1.14
C LEU A 102 7.56 -14.30 2.07
N ALA A 103 8.02 -13.43 2.97
CA ALA A 103 9.02 -13.78 3.99
C ALA A 103 8.51 -14.88 4.92
N GLU A 104 7.26 -14.80 5.40
CA GLU A 104 6.61 -15.88 6.15
C GLU A 104 6.66 -17.21 5.38
N TYR A 105 6.27 -17.18 4.10
CA TYR A 105 6.26 -18.38 3.25
C TYR A 105 7.68 -18.96 3.06
N LEU A 106 8.67 -18.11 2.79
CA LEU A 106 10.05 -18.56 2.53
C LEU A 106 10.72 -19.16 3.76
N ILE A 107 10.33 -18.76 4.97
CA ILE A 107 10.87 -19.30 6.24
C ILE A 107 10.09 -20.53 6.69
N HIS A 108 8.76 -20.52 6.58
CA HIS A 108 7.89 -21.54 7.18
C HIS A 108 7.19 -22.42 6.16
N ASN A 109 7.41 -22.15 4.87
CA ASN A 109 6.80 -22.84 3.72
C ASN A 109 5.27 -22.83 3.74
N ARG A 110 4.67 -21.82 4.37
CA ARG A 110 3.23 -21.60 4.34
C ARG A 110 2.85 -20.19 4.77
N LEU A 111 1.77 -19.70 4.20
CA LEU A 111 0.98 -18.56 4.67
C LEU A 111 -0.38 -19.10 5.19
N SER A 112 -1.19 -18.25 5.77
CA SER A 112 -2.57 -18.61 6.11
C SER A 112 -3.41 -18.79 4.84
N GLU A 113 -3.83 -20.03 4.54
CA GLU A 113 -4.74 -20.32 3.40
C GLU A 113 -6.02 -19.45 3.41
N ALA A 114 -6.40 -18.89 4.56
CA ALA A 114 -7.57 -18.04 4.65
C ALA A 114 -7.39 -16.73 3.86
N TYR A 115 -6.18 -16.19 3.78
CA TYR A 115 -5.88 -14.97 3.04
C TYR A 115 -6.04 -15.18 1.54
N GLU A 116 -5.35 -16.17 1.01
CA GLU A 116 -5.38 -16.52 -0.40
C GLU A 116 -6.76 -16.94 -0.86
N ARG A 117 -7.42 -17.78 -0.07
CA ARG A 117 -8.78 -18.25 -0.36
C ARG A 117 -9.76 -17.09 -0.40
N SER A 118 -9.65 -16.15 0.54
CA SER A 118 -10.50 -14.95 0.57
C SER A 118 -10.34 -14.08 -0.67
N PHE A 119 -9.12 -13.94 -1.18
CA PHE A 119 -8.87 -13.28 -2.46
C PHE A 119 -9.42 -14.06 -3.64
N LEU A 120 -9.09 -15.36 -3.75
CA LEU A 120 -9.50 -16.19 -4.88
C LEU A 120 -11.03 -16.40 -4.96
N GLU A 121 -11.74 -16.26 -3.86
CA GLU A 121 -13.22 -16.27 -3.85
C GLU A 121 -13.81 -14.96 -4.41
N ASN A 122 -13.10 -13.85 -4.34
CA ASN A 122 -13.52 -12.55 -4.88
C ASN A 122 -12.32 -11.77 -5.41
N PRO A 123 -11.78 -12.09 -6.59
CA PRO A 123 -10.56 -11.52 -7.14
C PRO A 123 -10.74 -10.11 -7.73
N ASP A 124 -11.97 -9.59 -7.82
CA ASP A 124 -12.25 -8.22 -8.25
C ASP A 124 -12.04 -7.22 -7.10
N ILE A 125 -10.83 -7.22 -6.56
CA ILE A 125 -10.33 -6.19 -5.65
C ILE A 125 -9.12 -5.52 -6.27
N SER A 126 -8.88 -4.26 -5.97
CA SER A 126 -7.70 -3.57 -6.51
C SER A 126 -6.43 -4.05 -5.83
N LEU A 127 -5.50 -4.62 -6.60
CA LEU A 127 -4.19 -5.02 -6.07
C LEU A 127 -3.37 -3.81 -5.59
N THR A 128 -3.58 -2.63 -6.16
CA THR A 128 -2.78 -1.43 -5.89
C THR A 128 -3.39 -0.50 -4.84
N LEU A 129 -4.52 -0.85 -4.26
CA LEU A 129 -5.18 -0.07 -3.21
C LEU A 129 -5.30 -0.90 -1.94
N TRP A 130 -4.82 -0.34 -0.81
CA TRP A 130 -5.06 -0.95 0.50
C TRP A 130 -6.37 -0.44 1.10
N PRO A 131 -7.19 -1.29 1.71
CA PRO A 131 -8.50 -0.87 2.19
C PRO A 131 -8.36 0.00 3.44
N VAL A 132 -8.95 1.18 3.43
CA VAL A 132 -9.07 2.06 4.60
C VAL A 132 -10.20 1.65 5.56
N SER A 133 -11.06 0.72 5.12
CA SER A 133 -12.16 0.18 5.93
C SER A 133 -12.59 -1.18 5.40
N GLY A 134 -13.17 -2.01 6.27
CA GLY A 134 -13.54 -3.38 5.93
C GLY A 134 -12.43 -4.38 6.23
N SER A 135 -12.43 -5.52 5.56
CA SER A 135 -11.45 -6.59 5.79
C SER A 135 -10.26 -6.44 4.85
N SER A 136 -9.05 -6.41 5.41
CA SER A 136 -7.80 -6.48 4.66
C SER A 136 -7.39 -7.91 4.25
N ILE A 137 -8.06 -8.94 4.77
CA ILE A 137 -7.74 -10.35 4.54
C ILE A 137 -7.54 -10.70 3.06
N PRO A 138 -8.47 -10.37 2.11
CA PRO A 138 -8.26 -10.68 0.71
C PRO A 138 -7.09 -9.91 0.07
N TYR A 139 -6.76 -8.73 0.58
CA TYR A 139 -5.63 -7.93 0.08
C TYR A 139 -4.29 -8.55 0.47
N TYR A 140 -4.15 -9.08 1.69
CA TYR A 140 -3.00 -9.91 2.08
C TYR A 140 -2.81 -11.10 1.13
N GLY A 141 -3.91 -11.80 0.80
CA GLY A 141 -3.87 -12.92 -0.13
C GLY A 141 -3.44 -12.53 -1.55
N ALA A 142 -3.99 -11.44 -2.08
CA ALA A 142 -3.63 -10.91 -3.40
C ALA A 142 -2.15 -10.49 -3.45
N SER A 143 -1.72 -9.71 -2.46
CA SER A 143 -0.35 -9.19 -2.36
C SER A 143 0.68 -10.30 -2.23
N PHE A 144 0.44 -11.29 -1.38
CA PHE A 144 1.29 -12.47 -1.27
C PHE A 144 1.38 -13.25 -2.57
N LEU A 145 0.24 -13.59 -3.19
CA LEU A 145 0.25 -14.37 -4.43
C LEU A 145 0.96 -13.63 -5.56
N PHE A 146 0.79 -12.32 -5.66
CA PHE A 146 1.52 -11.53 -6.65
C PHE A 146 3.03 -11.51 -6.36
N SER A 147 3.44 -11.30 -5.11
CA SER A 147 4.85 -11.32 -4.69
C SER A 147 5.50 -12.68 -4.91
N LYS A 148 4.78 -13.77 -4.60
CA LYS A 148 5.22 -15.14 -4.90
C LYS A 148 5.40 -15.37 -6.39
N TYR A 149 4.46 -14.86 -7.21
CA TYR A 149 4.57 -14.95 -8.66
C TYR A 149 5.79 -14.19 -9.18
N LEU A 150 6.04 -12.97 -8.69
CA LEU A 150 7.24 -12.20 -9.05
C LEU A 150 8.53 -12.96 -8.69
N ALA A 151 8.59 -13.53 -7.49
CA ALA A 151 9.72 -14.35 -7.04
C ALA A 151 9.96 -15.56 -7.95
N ASP A 152 8.90 -16.22 -8.39
CA ASP A 152 8.98 -17.40 -9.25
C ASP A 152 9.40 -17.05 -10.68
N ARG A 153 8.94 -15.93 -11.19
CA ARG A 153 9.21 -15.47 -12.57
C ARG A 153 10.58 -14.85 -12.72
N LEU A 154 11.03 -14.08 -11.74
CA LEU A 154 12.19 -13.20 -11.85
C LEU A 154 13.33 -13.56 -10.89
N GLY A 155 13.05 -14.39 -9.88
CA GLY A 155 14.02 -14.81 -8.88
C GLY A 155 14.12 -13.86 -7.68
N GLN A 156 14.85 -14.33 -6.67
CA GLN A 156 14.98 -13.60 -5.40
C GLN A 156 15.82 -12.32 -5.55
N ASP A 157 16.82 -12.30 -6.41
CA ASP A 157 17.63 -11.10 -6.65
C ASP A 157 16.79 -9.92 -7.17
N PHE A 158 15.69 -10.20 -7.87
CA PHE A 158 14.74 -9.18 -8.31
C PHE A 158 13.98 -8.55 -7.15
N LEU A 159 13.61 -9.33 -6.13
CA LEU A 159 12.89 -8.82 -4.96
C LEU A 159 13.75 -7.79 -4.21
N ASN A 160 15.04 -8.06 -4.04
CA ASN A 160 15.96 -7.09 -3.47
C ASN A 160 15.99 -5.78 -4.27
N LYS A 161 15.94 -5.86 -5.61
CA LYS A 161 15.89 -4.67 -6.47
C LYS A 161 14.60 -3.88 -6.32
N VAL A 162 13.48 -4.52 -6.03
CA VAL A 162 12.23 -3.80 -5.72
C VAL A 162 12.33 -3.10 -4.36
N VAL A 163 12.86 -3.77 -3.33
CA VAL A 163 13.06 -3.17 -2.00
C VAL A 163 13.98 -1.96 -2.03
N GLU A 164 15.02 -1.98 -2.88
CA GLU A 164 15.97 -0.87 -3.04
C GLU A 164 15.42 0.31 -3.86
N GLN A 165 14.21 0.20 -4.45
CA GLN A 165 13.66 1.27 -5.29
C GLN A 165 13.00 2.36 -4.43
N PRO A 166 13.29 3.64 -4.72
CA PRO A 166 12.58 4.76 -4.08
C PRO A 166 11.24 5.09 -4.76
N ARG A 167 10.76 4.26 -5.67
CA ARG A 167 9.48 4.38 -6.36
C ARG A 167 8.57 3.28 -5.90
N ASN A 168 7.33 3.63 -5.64
CA ASN A 168 6.37 2.75 -5.01
C ASN A 168 5.57 1.92 -6.02
N GLY A 169 5.12 0.76 -5.60
CA GLY A 169 4.18 -0.08 -6.32
C GLY A 169 4.67 -0.49 -7.70
N PHE A 170 3.81 -0.40 -8.70
CA PHE A 170 4.12 -0.81 -10.08
C PHE A 170 5.21 0.04 -10.73
N GLU A 171 5.35 1.31 -10.35
CA GLU A 171 6.45 2.15 -10.84
C GLU A 171 7.80 1.67 -10.29
N GLY A 172 7.85 1.21 -9.05
CA GLY A 172 9.01 0.58 -8.42
C GLY A 172 9.37 -0.73 -9.10
N ILE A 173 8.37 -1.60 -9.33
CA ILE A 173 8.56 -2.85 -10.08
C ILE A 173 9.12 -2.56 -11.48
N ASP A 174 8.55 -1.59 -12.22
CA ASP A 174 9.04 -1.22 -13.56
C ASP A 174 10.48 -0.67 -13.53
N ALA A 175 10.84 0.08 -12.49
CA ALA A 175 12.21 0.57 -12.33
C ALA A 175 13.18 -0.59 -12.05
N ALA A 176 12.84 -1.51 -11.15
CA ALA A 176 13.62 -2.71 -10.87
C ALA A 176 13.76 -3.62 -12.12
N LEU A 177 12.68 -3.78 -12.90
CA LEU A 177 12.72 -4.53 -14.17
C LEU A 177 13.73 -3.93 -15.15
N LYS A 178 13.80 -2.61 -15.25
CA LYS A 178 14.81 -1.92 -16.09
C LYS A 178 16.24 -2.16 -15.62
N GLU A 179 16.47 -2.18 -14.31
CA GLU A 179 17.81 -2.47 -13.75
C GLU A 179 18.29 -3.88 -14.10
N VAL A 180 17.42 -4.88 -14.00
CA VAL A 180 17.75 -6.26 -14.38
C VAL A 180 17.66 -6.50 -15.88
N LYS A 181 17.40 -5.47 -16.69
CA LYS A 181 17.26 -5.52 -18.16
C LYS A 181 16.17 -6.50 -18.60
N SER A 182 15.12 -6.62 -17.85
CA SER A 182 13.93 -7.38 -18.23
C SER A 182 13.19 -6.67 -19.36
N THR A 183 12.50 -7.47 -20.19
CA THR A 183 11.60 -6.97 -21.24
C THR A 183 10.15 -6.86 -20.76
N PHE A 184 9.85 -7.34 -19.56
CA PHE A 184 8.52 -7.25 -18.98
C PHE A 184 8.23 -5.83 -18.45
N THR A 185 6.93 -5.55 -18.32
CA THR A 185 6.42 -4.44 -17.50
C THR A 185 5.63 -5.01 -16.33
N ALA A 186 5.40 -4.19 -15.29
CA ALA A 186 4.56 -4.57 -14.15
C ALA A 186 3.14 -4.96 -14.60
N ASP A 187 2.55 -4.22 -15.57
CA ASP A 187 1.24 -4.54 -16.14
C ASP A 187 1.21 -5.90 -16.85
N GLN A 188 2.27 -6.25 -17.59
CA GLN A 188 2.37 -7.56 -18.21
C GLN A 188 2.47 -8.69 -17.19
N LEU A 189 3.28 -8.51 -16.15
CA LEU A 189 3.39 -9.47 -15.06
C LEU A 189 2.08 -9.60 -14.28
N PHE A 190 1.35 -8.52 -14.07
CA PHE A 190 0.00 -8.55 -13.51
C PHE A 190 -0.95 -9.38 -14.38
N ALA A 191 -0.98 -9.14 -15.69
CA ALA A 191 -1.84 -9.88 -16.61
C ALA A 191 -1.51 -11.38 -16.65
N GLU A 192 -0.23 -11.74 -16.66
CA GLU A 192 0.22 -13.15 -16.58
C GLU A 192 -0.14 -13.78 -15.23
N TRP A 193 0.02 -13.04 -14.13
CA TRP A 193 -0.35 -13.48 -12.79
C TRP A 193 -1.86 -13.76 -12.65
N THR A 194 -2.71 -12.91 -13.22
CA THR A 194 -4.16 -13.17 -13.21
C THR A 194 -4.48 -14.48 -13.94
N ALA A 195 -3.83 -14.77 -15.06
CA ALA A 195 -3.96 -16.05 -15.72
C ALA A 195 -3.40 -17.21 -14.87
N ALA A 196 -2.27 -17.01 -14.18
CA ALA A 196 -1.69 -18.01 -13.29
C ALA A 196 -2.65 -18.41 -12.15
N ASN A 197 -3.39 -17.47 -11.57
CA ASN A 197 -4.40 -17.75 -10.54
C ASN A 197 -5.53 -18.68 -10.98
N LEU A 198 -5.78 -18.77 -12.28
CA LEU A 198 -6.79 -19.66 -12.85
C LEU A 198 -6.21 -20.96 -13.41
N LEU A 199 -5.01 -20.91 -13.98
CA LEU A 199 -4.46 -21.97 -14.83
C LEU A 199 -3.39 -22.81 -14.15
N TYR A 200 -2.96 -22.47 -12.92
CA TYR A 200 -1.96 -23.25 -12.20
C TYR A 200 -2.41 -24.72 -12.07
N GLY A 201 -1.47 -25.63 -12.08
CA GLY A 201 -1.75 -27.08 -12.03
C GLY A 201 -2.23 -27.70 -13.34
N LEU A 202 -2.59 -26.92 -14.37
CA LEU A 202 -3.03 -27.48 -15.67
C LEU A 202 -1.87 -27.83 -16.61
N GLY A 203 -0.64 -27.53 -16.22
CA GLY A 203 0.55 -27.80 -17.05
C GLY A 203 0.58 -27.03 -18.38
N ILE A 204 -0.13 -25.91 -18.43
CA ILE A 204 -0.18 -25.01 -19.58
C ILE A 204 1.05 -24.09 -19.53
N SER A 205 1.80 -24.01 -20.64
CA SER A 205 3.01 -23.19 -20.76
C SER A 205 4.25 -23.65 -19.95
N ASN A 206 5.35 -22.91 -20.07
CA ASN A 206 6.63 -23.20 -19.40
C ASN A 206 6.75 -22.55 -18.00
N GLY A 207 5.65 -22.51 -17.24
CA GLY A 207 5.60 -21.91 -15.88
C GLY A 207 5.13 -20.45 -15.83
N GLU A 208 4.81 -19.86 -16.97
CA GLU A 208 4.31 -18.49 -17.14
C GLU A 208 2.92 -18.29 -16.47
N PHE A 209 2.07 -19.35 -16.50
CA PHE A 209 0.74 -19.34 -15.89
C PHE A 209 0.68 -20.34 -14.72
N SER A 210 1.66 -20.28 -13.84
CA SER A 210 1.79 -21.22 -12.73
C SER A 210 2.67 -20.64 -11.64
N TYR A 211 2.62 -21.25 -10.47
CA TYR A 211 3.54 -21.01 -9.37
C TYR A 211 4.56 -22.17 -9.31
N ARG A 212 5.78 -21.86 -8.86
CA ARG A 212 6.82 -22.86 -8.67
C ARG A 212 6.73 -23.42 -7.26
N ASP A 213 6.61 -24.75 -7.17
CA ASP A 213 6.55 -25.46 -5.88
C ASP A 213 5.50 -24.93 -4.90
N TYR A 214 4.42 -24.38 -5.46
CA TYR A 214 3.31 -23.80 -4.71
C TYR A 214 1.99 -23.99 -5.43
N GLU A 215 0.95 -24.41 -4.70
CA GLU A 215 -0.41 -24.54 -5.20
C GLU A 215 -1.34 -23.69 -4.34
N PRO A 216 -1.85 -22.55 -4.84
CA PRO A 216 -2.86 -21.78 -4.13
C PRO A 216 -4.08 -22.61 -3.77
N PRO A 217 -4.75 -22.33 -2.65
CA PRO A 217 -5.96 -23.04 -2.27
C PRO A 217 -7.09 -22.78 -3.27
N LEU A 218 -7.73 -23.82 -3.78
CA LEU A 218 -8.89 -23.65 -4.66
C LEU A 218 -10.02 -22.90 -3.95
N PRO A 219 -10.69 -21.96 -4.64
CA PRO A 219 -11.87 -21.30 -4.11
C PRO A 219 -12.95 -22.32 -3.79
N LYS A 220 -13.59 -22.19 -2.63
CA LYS A 220 -14.77 -23.00 -2.29
C LYS A 220 -15.89 -22.64 -3.27
N ASN A 221 -16.52 -23.64 -3.87
CA ASN A 221 -17.69 -23.48 -4.74
C ASN A 221 -17.46 -22.85 -6.12
N GLY A 222 -16.25 -22.72 -6.60
CA GLY A 222 -15.97 -22.15 -7.93
C GLY A 222 -16.50 -20.72 -8.13
N SER A 223 -16.62 -19.95 -7.04
CA SER A 223 -17.17 -18.58 -7.03
C SER A 223 -16.37 -17.59 -7.86
N MET A 224 -15.09 -17.88 -8.10
CA MET A 224 -14.19 -17.08 -8.90
C MET A 224 -14.62 -16.93 -10.36
N ILE A 225 -15.35 -17.89 -10.92
CA ILE A 225 -15.68 -17.93 -12.35
C ILE A 225 -17.16 -17.68 -12.58
N LYS A 226 -17.48 -16.65 -13.35
CA LYS A 226 -18.84 -16.34 -13.82
C LYS A 226 -19.08 -17.10 -15.15
N SER A 227 -20.17 -17.88 -15.27
CA SER A 227 -20.49 -18.57 -16.52
C SER A 227 -21.39 -17.71 -17.39
N LEU A 228 -21.03 -17.56 -18.65
CA LEU A 228 -21.81 -16.85 -19.66
C LEU A 228 -22.54 -17.82 -20.57
N SER A 229 -23.56 -17.33 -21.28
CA SER A 229 -24.26 -18.05 -22.31
C SER A 229 -23.51 -17.93 -23.64
N CYS A 230 -23.51 -19.01 -24.47
CA CYS A 230 -22.96 -18.97 -25.83
C CYS A 230 -23.93 -18.38 -26.87
N LYS A 231 -25.00 -17.75 -26.42
CA LYS A 231 -25.89 -16.98 -27.31
C LYS A 231 -25.34 -15.59 -27.46
N ASN A 232 -25.63 -14.94 -28.61
CA ASN A 232 -25.32 -13.54 -28.79
C ASN A 232 -25.97 -12.73 -27.66
N GLN A 233 -25.12 -12.11 -26.85
CA GLN A 233 -25.51 -11.34 -25.66
C GLN A 233 -24.55 -10.18 -25.45
N SER A 234 -25.04 -9.13 -24.82
CA SER A 234 -24.26 -8.00 -24.33
C SER A 234 -24.63 -7.79 -22.87
N PHE A 235 -23.67 -7.42 -22.03
CA PHE A 235 -23.90 -7.04 -20.65
C PHE A 235 -22.85 -6.02 -20.21
N ASP A 236 -23.25 -5.18 -19.29
CA ASP A 236 -22.34 -4.24 -18.63
C ASP A 236 -21.79 -4.89 -17.36
N SER A 237 -20.51 -4.67 -17.09
CA SER A 237 -19.83 -5.09 -15.86
C SER A 237 -18.91 -3.98 -15.39
N THR A 238 -18.52 -4.05 -14.13
CA THR A 238 -17.48 -3.20 -13.56
C THR A 238 -16.38 -4.08 -13.04
N ALA A 239 -15.13 -3.66 -13.20
CA ALA A 239 -13.99 -4.27 -12.55
C ALA A 239 -13.21 -3.18 -11.83
N MET A 240 -12.66 -3.52 -10.66
CA MET A 240 -11.73 -2.63 -9.97
C MET A 240 -10.46 -2.46 -10.80
N GLN A 241 -9.81 -1.29 -10.72
CA GLN A 241 -8.50 -1.12 -11.32
C GLN A 241 -7.53 -2.13 -10.69
N TYR A 242 -6.80 -2.87 -11.50
CA TYR A 242 -6.00 -4.04 -11.06
C TYR A 242 -6.79 -5.08 -10.25
N GLY A 243 -8.11 -5.18 -10.49
CA GLY A 243 -8.96 -6.30 -10.12
C GLY A 243 -9.13 -7.27 -11.29
N THR A 244 -9.73 -8.43 -11.05
CA THR A 244 -9.87 -9.47 -12.06
C THR A 244 -11.24 -10.15 -11.99
N ASP A 245 -11.93 -10.19 -13.12
CA ASP A 245 -13.13 -11.00 -13.33
C ASP A 245 -12.82 -12.17 -14.27
N TYR A 246 -13.24 -13.36 -13.92
CA TYR A 246 -13.10 -14.55 -14.78
C TYR A 246 -14.45 -14.99 -15.34
N TYR A 247 -14.49 -15.25 -16.63
CA TYR A 247 -15.70 -15.68 -17.34
C TYR A 247 -15.47 -17.00 -18.05
N ASN A 248 -16.34 -17.98 -17.80
CA ASN A 248 -16.40 -19.24 -18.55
C ASN A 248 -17.40 -19.10 -19.68
N LEU A 249 -16.96 -19.44 -20.89
CA LEU A 249 -17.76 -19.52 -22.10
C LEU A 249 -17.93 -21.01 -22.49
N PRO A 250 -18.91 -21.71 -21.97
CA PRO A 250 -19.10 -23.15 -22.22
C PRO A 250 -19.71 -23.41 -23.63
N CYS A 251 -18.96 -22.97 -24.64
CA CYS A 251 -19.39 -23.00 -26.02
C CYS A 251 -18.92 -24.28 -26.72
N ASP A 252 -19.71 -24.78 -27.70
CA ASP A 252 -19.29 -25.83 -28.61
C ASP A 252 -18.10 -25.34 -29.47
N ALA A 253 -17.42 -26.30 -30.10
CA ALA A 253 -16.31 -25.94 -31.00
C ALA A 253 -16.81 -25.04 -32.14
N GLY A 254 -16.16 -23.88 -32.32
CA GLY A 254 -16.59 -22.90 -33.31
C GLY A 254 -15.70 -21.64 -33.26
N THR A 255 -16.04 -20.67 -34.09
CA THR A 255 -15.41 -19.34 -34.07
C THR A 255 -16.37 -18.36 -33.39
N TYR A 256 -15.82 -17.65 -32.40
CA TYR A 256 -16.56 -16.65 -31.63
C TYR A 256 -15.86 -15.32 -31.72
N GLU A 257 -16.61 -14.24 -31.73
CA GLU A 257 -16.13 -12.88 -31.62
C GLU A 257 -16.48 -12.37 -30.22
N ILE A 258 -15.48 -11.85 -29.53
CA ILE A 258 -15.62 -11.23 -28.22
C ILE A 258 -15.21 -9.75 -28.38
N GLU A 259 -16.16 -8.86 -28.16
CA GLU A 259 -15.92 -7.41 -28.14
C GLU A 259 -15.93 -6.93 -26.69
N ILE A 260 -14.87 -6.24 -26.29
CA ILE A 260 -14.72 -5.65 -24.95
C ILE A 260 -14.54 -4.14 -25.14
N THR A 261 -15.47 -3.37 -24.59
CA THR A 261 -15.38 -1.91 -24.56
C THR A 261 -15.19 -1.46 -23.13
N GLY A 262 -14.05 -0.86 -22.82
CA GLY A 262 -13.72 -0.34 -21.50
C GLY A 262 -13.50 1.17 -21.50
N GLN A 263 -13.51 1.78 -20.33
CA GLN A 263 -13.11 3.18 -20.16
C GLN A 263 -11.58 3.25 -20.24
N PRO A 264 -11.02 4.15 -21.09
CA PRO A 264 -9.56 4.28 -21.23
C PRO A 264 -8.89 4.90 -19.99
N THR A 265 -9.67 5.64 -19.19
CA THR A 265 -9.20 6.29 -17.96
C THR A 265 -10.30 6.25 -16.92
N ILE A 266 -9.89 6.18 -15.65
CA ILE A 266 -10.79 6.34 -14.51
C ILE A 266 -10.33 7.55 -13.68
N PRO A 267 -11.25 8.29 -13.04
CA PRO A 267 -10.87 9.36 -12.14
C PRO A 267 -10.21 8.78 -10.88
N ILE A 268 -9.10 9.38 -10.44
CA ILE A 268 -8.43 9.03 -9.17
C ILE A 268 -9.35 9.34 -7.99
N LEU A 269 -10.08 10.45 -8.07
CA LEU A 269 -11.04 10.88 -7.06
C LEU A 269 -12.47 10.68 -7.54
N SER A 270 -13.35 10.22 -6.66
CA SER A 270 -14.76 9.97 -6.96
C SER A 270 -15.59 11.24 -7.14
N MET A 271 -15.02 12.41 -6.91
CA MET A 271 -15.74 13.68 -6.97
C MET A 271 -15.04 14.72 -7.85
N ASN A 272 -15.85 15.48 -8.60
CA ASN A 272 -15.36 16.55 -9.43
C ASN A 272 -14.97 17.78 -8.59
N PRO A 273 -14.00 18.60 -9.03
CA PRO A 273 -13.73 19.91 -8.45
C PRO A 273 -14.97 20.81 -8.42
N ILE A 274 -15.09 21.68 -7.41
CA ILE A 274 -16.18 22.68 -7.36
C ILE A 274 -16.09 23.66 -8.52
N GLN A 275 -14.87 24.01 -8.90
CA GLN A 275 -14.60 24.95 -9.99
C GLN A 275 -13.55 24.36 -10.94
N GLY A 276 -13.70 24.67 -12.25
CA GLY A 276 -12.77 24.19 -13.25
C GLY A 276 -12.90 22.69 -13.56
N GLN A 277 -11.86 22.13 -14.12
CA GLN A 277 -11.79 20.72 -14.53
C GLN A 277 -10.77 19.91 -13.75
N TYR A 278 -9.92 20.54 -12.94
CA TYR A 278 -8.79 19.93 -12.26
C TYR A 278 -8.73 20.39 -10.81
N ALA A 279 -8.20 19.54 -9.98
CA ALA A 279 -7.79 19.83 -8.61
C ALA A 279 -6.35 19.35 -8.39
N TRP A 280 -5.67 19.94 -7.44
CA TRP A 280 -4.40 19.41 -6.96
C TRP A 280 -4.68 18.24 -6.00
N TRP A 281 -3.96 17.16 -6.18
CA TRP A 281 -4.04 15.98 -5.33
C TRP A 281 -2.70 15.73 -4.65
N SER A 282 -2.73 15.54 -3.33
CA SER A 282 -1.53 15.33 -2.50
C SER A 282 -0.89 13.96 -2.66
N ASN A 283 -1.51 13.05 -3.44
CA ASN A 283 -1.20 11.64 -3.41
C ASN A 283 -1.70 10.95 -2.12
N SER A 284 -1.55 9.61 -2.05
CA SER A 284 -1.90 8.80 -0.89
C SER A 284 -0.82 7.72 -0.75
N VAL A 285 0.17 8.00 0.07
CA VAL A 285 1.32 7.12 0.33
C VAL A 285 1.69 7.19 1.80
N ASN A 286 2.29 6.12 2.33
CA ASN A 286 2.73 6.05 3.71
C ASN A 286 4.00 6.91 3.92
N ASN A 287 4.25 7.31 5.16
CA ASN A 287 5.49 7.97 5.62
C ASN A 287 6.01 9.05 4.66
N SER A 288 5.11 9.91 4.16
CA SER A 288 5.52 10.94 3.20
C SER A 288 4.89 12.30 3.48
N ASP A 289 5.69 13.34 3.29
CA ASP A 289 5.24 14.71 3.28
C ASP A 289 5.07 15.20 1.85
N THR A 290 3.86 15.64 1.51
CA THR A 290 3.58 16.28 0.22
C THR A 290 3.25 17.75 0.42
N TRP A 291 3.73 18.59 -0.47
CA TRP A 291 3.54 20.02 -0.35
C TRP A 291 3.38 20.71 -1.68
N MET A 292 2.62 21.79 -1.67
CA MET A 292 2.40 22.68 -2.80
C MET A 292 2.70 24.11 -2.36
N GLN A 293 3.52 24.80 -3.12
CA GLN A 293 3.92 26.17 -2.83
C GLN A 293 3.62 27.09 -4.01
N HIS A 294 3.13 28.29 -3.72
CA HIS A 294 2.98 29.35 -4.70
C HIS A 294 3.41 30.71 -4.12
N ASN A 295 4.04 31.55 -4.95
CA ASN A 295 4.43 32.89 -4.58
C ASN A 295 3.43 33.91 -5.10
N PHE A 296 2.90 34.73 -4.20
CA PHE A 296 2.00 35.83 -4.54
C PHE A 296 2.73 37.17 -4.37
N ASP A 297 2.76 37.98 -5.43
CA ASP A 297 3.26 39.38 -5.31
C ASP A 297 2.14 40.25 -4.77
N LEU A 298 2.23 40.59 -3.48
CA LEU A 298 1.29 41.43 -2.76
C LEU A 298 1.81 42.85 -2.55
N SER A 299 2.92 43.24 -3.19
CA SER A 299 3.59 44.54 -3.02
C SER A 299 2.67 45.75 -3.31
N ASN A 300 1.68 45.60 -4.17
CA ASN A 300 0.71 46.63 -4.53
C ASN A 300 -0.67 46.45 -3.88
N ALA A 301 -0.84 45.45 -3.02
CA ALA A 301 -2.10 45.20 -2.34
C ALA A 301 -2.43 46.31 -1.33
N LYS A 302 -3.69 46.72 -1.25
CA LYS A 302 -4.18 47.73 -0.33
C LYS A 302 -5.39 47.20 0.42
N GLY A 303 -5.44 47.41 1.73
CA GLY A 303 -6.51 46.92 2.60
C GLY A 303 -6.29 45.50 3.08
N SER A 304 -7.33 44.82 3.50
CA SER A 304 -7.24 43.44 3.98
C SER A 304 -7.02 42.46 2.84
N ILE A 305 -6.11 41.53 3.05
CA ILE A 305 -5.80 40.46 2.11
C ILE A 305 -6.44 39.18 2.61
N ARG A 306 -7.16 38.51 1.75
CA ARG A 306 -7.83 37.24 2.06
C ARG A 306 -7.34 36.18 1.09
N PHE A 307 -6.98 35.02 1.62
CA PHE A 307 -6.68 33.82 0.83
C PHE A 307 -7.86 32.87 0.92
N GLU A 308 -8.38 32.47 -0.22
CA GLU A 308 -9.58 31.65 -0.35
C GLU A 308 -9.28 30.42 -1.23
N PHE A 309 -9.76 29.27 -0.83
CA PHE A 309 -9.58 28.01 -1.54
C PHE A 309 -10.67 27.01 -1.20
N ASP A 310 -10.89 26.06 -2.10
CA ASP A 310 -11.76 24.91 -1.85
C ASP A 310 -10.93 23.70 -1.49
N LEU A 311 -11.34 22.97 -0.46
CA LEU A 311 -10.62 21.87 0.13
C LEU A 311 -11.53 20.64 0.28
N ASN A 312 -10.97 19.47 -0.03
CA ASN A 312 -11.54 18.18 0.31
C ASN A 312 -10.41 17.26 0.79
N TYR A 313 -10.63 16.54 1.88
CA TYR A 313 -9.63 15.64 2.45
C TYR A 313 -10.27 14.39 3.05
N ASP A 314 -9.51 13.31 2.99
CA ASP A 314 -9.71 12.03 3.68
C ASP A 314 -8.35 11.60 4.23
N LEU A 315 -8.12 11.86 5.52
CA LEU A 315 -6.88 11.70 6.24
C LEU A 315 -7.10 10.75 7.42
N GLU A 316 -6.09 10.06 7.88
CA GLU A 316 -6.17 9.28 9.10
C GLU A 316 -6.39 10.21 10.31
N GLU A 317 -7.54 10.03 10.98
CA GLU A 317 -7.94 10.94 12.05
C GLU A 317 -6.93 10.94 13.21
N ALA A 318 -6.49 12.14 13.60
CA ALA A 318 -5.51 12.40 14.65
C ALA A 318 -4.08 11.90 14.37
N TYR A 319 -3.80 11.30 13.23
CA TYR A 319 -2.45 10.87 12.82
C TYR A 319 -1.93 11.65 11.63
N ASP A 320 -2.74 11.81 10.58
CA ASP A 320 -2.38 12.59 9.41
C ASP A 320 -3.00 13.98 9.46
N PHE A 321 -2.23 14.98 9.06
CA PHE A 321 -2.66 16.37 9.09
C PHE A 321 -2.28 17.12 7.82
N LEU A 322 -3.21 17.93 7.34
CA LEU A 322 -2.98 18.92 6.29
C LEU A 322 -2.82 20.30 6.94
N TYR A 323 -1.82 21.06 6.49
CA TYR A 323 -1.53 22.39 7.04
C TYR A 323 -1.56 23.47 5.96
N LEU A 324 -2.03 24.66 6.33
CA LEU A 324 -1.79 25.89 5.57
C LEU A 324 -0.72 26.72 6.24
N SER A 325 0.37 27.01 5.51
CA SER A 325 1.49 27.80 6.03
C SER A 325 1.77 29.01 5.14
N LEU A 326 2.18 30.11 5.76
CA LEU A 326 2.59 31.36 5.11
C LEU A 326 4.04 31.68 5.43
N SER A 327 4.78 32.10 4.41
CA SER A 327 6.10 32.73 4.56
C SER A 327 6.06 34.16 4.03
N ALA A 328 6.57 35.12 4.79
CA ALA A 328 6.73 36.52 4.39
C ALA A 328 8.19 36.91 4.08
N ASP A 329 9.12 35.95 4.13
CA ASP A 329 10.57 36.19 4.02
C ASP A 329 11.25 35.36 2.91
N GLY A 330 10.47 34.94 1.91
CA GLY A 330 10.98 34.17 0.78
C GLY A 330 11.26 32.70 1.10
N GLY A 331 10.48 32.11 2.01
CA GLY A 331 10.57 30.69 2.36
C GLY A 331 11.60 30.35 3.44
N LYS A 332 12.19 31.36 4.12
CA LYS A 332 13.16 31.12 5.18
C LYS A 332 12.50 30.71 6.49
N THR A 333 11.32 31.28 6.77
CA THR A 333 10.49 30.90 7.91
C THR A 333 9.05 30.73 7.46
N TRP A 334 8.33 29.82 8.13
CA TRP A 334 6.95 29.50 7.83
C TRP A 334 6.12 29.57 9.10
N GLN A 335 4.93 30.13 8.99
CA GLN A 335 3.94 30.19 10.06
C GLN A 335 2.70 29.42 9.64
N MET A 336 2.26 28.46 10.45
CA MET A 336 0.97 27.80 10.27
C MET A 336 -0.15 28.78 10.55
N LEU A 337 -1.12 28.80 9.65
CA LEU A 337 -2.28 29.68 9.76
C LEU A 337 -3.44 28.97 10.45
N LYS A 338 -4.06 29.67 11.38
CA LYS A 338 -5.31 29.21 11.96
C LYS A 338 -6.45 29.37 10.95
N THR A 339 -7.15 28.29 10.68
CA THR A 339 -8.31 28.26 9.78
C THR A 339 -9.59 28.02 10.55
N ALA A 340 -10.75 28.22 9.91
CA ALA A 340 -12.04 28.07 10.61
C ALA A 340 -12.36 26.61 10.94
N HIS A 341 -11.89 25.67 10.11
CA HIS A 341 -12.17 24.24 10.24
C HIS A 341 -10.98 23.40 10.71
N GLY A 342 -9.83 24.02 10.91
CA GLY A 342 -8.63 23.36 11.45
C GLY A 342 -8.71 23.17 12.96
N THR A 343 -7.89 22.28 13.49
CA THR A 343 -7.77 21.96 14.92
C THR A 343 -6.31 22.04 15.39
N ASP A 344 -6.12 22.43 16.64
CA ASP A 344 -4.83 22.35 17.35
C ASP A 344 -4.81 21.21 18.39
N LEU A 345 -5.83 20.35 18.39
CA LEU A 345 -5.82 19.14 19.22
C LEU A 345 -4.69 18.21 18.80
N ASN A 346 -3.96 17.68 19.76
CA ASN A 346 -2.79 16.85 19.53
C ASN A 346 -2.78 15.61 20.44
N GLU A 347 -3.79 14.77 20.28
CA GLU A 347 -3.96 13.57 21.11
C GLU A 347 -2.90 12.51 20.83
N SER A 348 -2.52 12.37 19.58
CA SER A 348 -1.50 11.41 19.12
C SER A 348 -0.05 11.92 19.25
N GLY A 349 0.14 13.23 19.42
CA GLY A 349 1.46 13.88 19.38
C GLY A 349 1.96 14.26 17.98
N PHE A 350 1.16 14.04 16.91
CA PHE A 350 1.56 14.31 15.53
C PHE A 350 1.13 15.67 14.99
N ASN A 351 0.17 16.35 15.65
CA ASN A 351 -0.26 17.65 15.19
C ASN A 351 0.79 18.73 15.50
N LEU A 352 1.36 19.32 14.47
CA LEU A 352 2.38 20.37 14.58
C LEU A 352 1.79 21.77 14.82
N GLY A 353 0.47 21.92 14.74
CA GLY A 353 -0.21 23.21 14.92
C GLY A 353 -1.67 23.15 14.44
N TRP A 354 -2.15 24.24 13.83
CA TRP A 354 -3.49 24.28 13.27
C TRP A 354 -3.55 23.49 11.95
N GLY A 355 -4.19 22.33 11.94
CA GLY A 355 -4.32 21.45 10.78
C GLY A 355 -5.70 20.86 10.62
N TRP A 356 -5.98 20.28 9.46
CA TRP A 356 -7.15 19.44 9.20
C TRP A 356 -6.76 17.98 9.32
N THR A 357 -7.63 17.17 9.87
CA THR A 357 -7.48 15.71 10.02
C THR A 357 -8.84 15.03 9.87
N GLY A 358 -8.91 13.72 9.68
CA GLY A 358 -10.12 12.96 9.45
C GLY A 358 -10.70 13.21 8.06
N LYS A 359 -12.04 13.29 7.95
CA LYS A 359 -12.73 13.40 6.66
C LYS A 359 -13.55 14.67 6.55
N SER A 360 -13.38 15.41 5.47
CA SER A 360 -14.19 16.59 5.16
C SER A 360 -15.64 16.26 4.76
N GLY A 361 -15.89 15.03 4.30
CA GLY A 361 -17.19 14.59 3.80
C GLY A 361 -17.61 15.22 2.46
N GLY A 362 -16.74 16.00 1.83
CA GLY A 362 -16.97 16.69 0.56
C GLY A 362 -16.13 17.94 0.44
N TRP A 363 -16.29 18.65 -0.65
CA TRP A 363 -15.65 19.95 -0.85
C TRP A 363 -16.29 21.00 0.04
N PHE A 364 -15.46 21.86 0.65
CA PHE A 364 -15.90 23.05 1.35
C PHE A 364 -14.97 24.23 1.08
N HIS A 365 -15.50 25.43 1.27
CA HIS A 365 -14.77 26.67 1.07
C HIS A 365 -14.08 27.12 2.35
N GLU A 366 -12.78 27.40 2.26
CA GLU A 366 -12.00 27.95 3.35
C GLU A 366 -11.49 29.35 3.02
N SER A 367 -11.45 30.23 4.02
CA SER A 367 -11.05 31.62 3.85
C SER A 367 -10.21 32.09 5.04
N VAL A 368 -9.01 32.59 4.77
CA VAL A 368 -8.08 33.07 5.79
C VAL A 368 -7.70 34.50 5.52
N ASN A 369 -7.77 35.33 6.55
CA ASN A 369 -7.28 36.70 6.49
C ASN A 369 -5.77 36.73 6.72
N LEU A 370 -5.02 37.31 5.80
CA LEU A 370 -3.55 37.42 5.83
C LEU A 370 -3.06 38.77 6.32
N SER A 371 -3.94 39.71 6.66
CA SER A 371 -3.59 41.07 7.11
C SER A 371 -3.77 41.27 8.59
#